data_6133254f931f9d81b3ea30716fdd9c50
#
_entry.id   6133254f931f9d81b3ea30716fdd9c50
#
_cell.length_a   1.000
_cell.length_b   1.000
_cell.length_c   1.000
_cell.angle_alpha   90.00
_cell.angle_beta   90.00
_cell.angle_gamma   90.00
#
_symmetry.space_group_name_H-M   'P 1'
#
loop_
_entity.id
_entity.type
_entity.pdbx_description
1 polymer ?
#
loop_
_entity_poly.entity_id
_entity_poly.type
_entity_poly.pdbx_seq_one_letter_code
_entity_poly.pdbx_strand_id
1 'polypeptide(L)'
;MSQQQSQPEPSVIQSSMNLLMVVLHIYSTSIEVFLHRGMGARYLGLQAVFVLFLVPLHTGFMRTKDPSLTGLFLLAYLGACLGQRAFILARHRTGQVVHSRYNGYPWLLGTKSRFDELNWKGRAEPLLVLAGGLLFAVLDEGFGSYIMTAGGAMFFKNLLHQQLRSQELMDMQDSLVEQQHRAAQFRQMNDGYDRSPRR
;
A
#
# COMPACT_ATOMS: atom_id res chain seq x y z
N MET A 1 19.34 22.74 26.85
CA MET A 1 20.18 21.70 26.20
C MET A 1 19.25 20.67 25.63
N SER A 2 18.98 20.77 24.34
CA SER A 2 18.14 19.82 23.60
C SER A 2 18.98 18.58 23.28
N GLN A 3 18.65 17.45 23.88
CA GLN A 3 19.18 16.15 23.47
C GLN A 3 18.63 15.85 22.08
N GLN A 4 19.46 16.05 21.07
CA GLN A 4 19.25 15.44 19.74
C GLN A 4 19.36 13.92 19.94
N GLN A 5 18.21 13.24 20.01
CA GLN A 5 18.16 11.80 19.86
C GLN A 5 18.72 11.47 18.47
N SER A 6 19.95 10.95 18.44
CA SER A 6 20.54 10.35 17.26
C SER A 6 19.63 9.19 16.83
N GLN A 7 18.88 9.36 15.74
CA GLN A 7 18.14 8.25 15.15
C GLN A 7 19.16 7.17 14.76
N PRO A 8 18.95 5.91 15.15
CA PRO A 8 19.84 4.82 14.76
C PRO A 8 19.84 4.71 13.24
N GLU A 9 21.03 4.58 12.64
CA GLU A 9 21.16 4.33 11.20
C GLU A 9 20.35 3.08 10.80
N PRO A 10 19.59 3.15 9.70
CA PRO A 10 18.80 2.01 9.25
C PRO A 10 19.73 0.83 8.97
N SER A 11 19.46 -0.32 9.57
CA SER A 11 20.23 -1.53 9.31
C SER A 11 20.14 -1.89 7.81
N VAL A 12 21.16 -2.58 7.27
CA VAL A 12 21.18 -3.03 5.86
C VAL A 12 19.91 -3.82 5.50
N ILE A 13 19.41 -4.62 6.45
CA ILE A 13 18.17 -5.40 6.31
C ILE A 13 16.97 -4.46 6.14
N GLN A 14 16.90 -3.39 6.91
CA GLN A 14 15.80 -2.42 6.84
C GLN A 14 15.80 -1.63 5.53
N SER A 15 16.99 -1.28 5.03
CA SER A 15 17.15 -0.64 3.72
C SER A 15 16.71 -1.57 2.59
N SER A 16 17.08 -2.86 2.64
CA SER A 16 16.69 -3.86 1.64
C SER A 16 15.18 -4.11 1.64
N MET A 17 14.55 -4.18 2.82
CA MET A 17 13.09 -4.29 2.96
C MET A 17 12.37 -3.08 2.37
N ASN A 18 12.87 -1.88 2.63
CA ASN A 18 12.28 -0.65 2.08
C ASN A 18 12.37 -0.63 0.54
N LEU A 19 13.49 -1.04 -0.02
CA LEU A 19 13.65 -1.13 -1.47
C LEU A 19 12.69 -2.15 -2.09
N LEU A 20 12.59 -3.34 -1.48
CA LEU A 20 11.65 -4.37 -1.91
C LEU A 20 10.21 -3.84 -1.89
N MET A 21 9.80 -3.17 -0.81
CA MET A 21 8.46 -2.57 -0.71
C MET A 21 8.20 -1.54 -1.81
N VAL A 22 9.19 -0.72 -2.15
CA VAL A 22 9.07 0.25 -3.25
C VAL A 22 8.86 -0.46 -4.59
N VAL A 23 9.64 -1.50 -4.89
CA VAL A 23 9.51 -2.27 -6.13
C VAL A 23 8.14 -2.96 -6.22
N LEU A 24 7.72 -3.64 -5.16
CA LEU A 24 6.38 -4.27 -5.09
C LEU A 24 5.27 -3.23 -5.27
N HIS A 25 5.45 -2.04 -4.71
CA HIS A 25 4.47 -0.97 -4.84
C HIS A 25 4.39 -0.43 -6.28
N ILE A 26 5.50 -0.28 -6.98
CA ILE A 26 5.52 0.17 -8.39
C ILE A 26 4.79 -0.84 -9.29
N TYR A 27 5.11 -2.15 -9.17
CA TYR A 27 4.41 -3.19 -9.92
C TYR A 27 2.91 -3.22 -9.62
N SER A 28 2.54 -3.17 -8.34
CA SER A 28 1.15 -3.16 -7.88
C SER A 28 0.39 -1.95 -8.42
N THR A 29 0.95 -0.74 -8.32
CA THR A 29 0.32 0.50 -8.75
C THR A 29 -0.03 0.50 -10.24
N SER A 30 0.78 -0.18 -11.08
CA SER A 30 0.52 -0.26 -12.51
C SER A 30 -0.83 -0.89 -12.86
N ILE A 31 -1.31 -1.80 -12.05
CA ILE A 31 -2.58 -2.50 -12.23
C ILE A 31 -3.69 -1.88 -11.36
N GLU A 32 -3.37 -1.48 -10.13
CA GLU A 32 -4.33 -0.90 -9.19
C GLU A 32 -5.01 0.37 -9.72
N VAL A 33 -4.32 1.14 -10.58
CA VAL A 33 -4.89 2.32 -11.23
C VAL A 33 -6.15 1.99 -12.05
N PHE A 34 -6.20 0.78 -12.62
CA PHE A 34 -7.37 0.29 -13.37
C PHE A 34 -8.43 -0.32 -12.47
N LEU A 35 -8.04 -0.97 -11.38
CA LEU A 35 -8.94 -1.71 -10.49
C LEU A 35 -9.64 -0.82 -9.47
N HIS A 36 -9.03 0.30 -9.09
CA HIS A 36 -9.50 1.15 -8.01
C HIS A 36 -9.96 2.53 -8.49
N ARG A 37 -10.94 3.09 -7.77
CA ARG A 37 -11.42 4.47 -7.96
C ARG A 37 -11.15 5.31 -6.72
N GLY A 38 -10.93 6.60 -6.93
CA GLY A 38 -10.78 7.55 -5.82
C GLY A 38 -9.50 7.38 -5.03
N MET A 39 -8.41 7.05 -5.71
CA MET A 39 -7.07 6.98 -5.12
C MET A 39 -6.65 8.32 -4.52
N GLY A 40 -5.82 8.30 -3.48
CA GLY A 40 -5.27 9.49 -2.86
C GLY A 40 -4.19 10.16 -3.72
N ALA A 41 -4.05 11.49 -3.60
CA ALA A 41 -3.11 12.28 -4.42
C ALA A 41 -1.65 11.83 -4.27
N ARG A 42 -1.25 11.37 -3.07
CA ARG A 42 0.12 10.89 -2.80
C ARG A 42 0.35 9.47 -3.27
N TYR A 43 -0.72 8.68 -3.44
CA TYR A 43 -0.61 7.31 -3.94
C TYR A 43 -0.14 7.28 -5.39
N LEU A 44 -0.65 8.20 -6.23
CA LEU A 44 -0.23 8.41 -7.63
C LEU A 44 0.96 9.37 -7.74
N GLY A 45 1.92 9.29 -6.82
CA GLY A 45 3.10 10.13 -6.81
C GLY A 45 4.19 9.69 -7.78
N LEU A 46 5.44 9.82 -7.36
CA LEU A 46 6.64 9.46 -8.14
C LEU A 46 6.62 8.00 -8.60
N GLN A 47 6.03 7.09 -7.82
CA GLN A 47 5.93 5.67 -8.13
C GLN A 47 5.15 5.41 -9.42
N ALA A 48 4.10 6.21 -9.71
CA ALA A 48 3.35 6.09 -10.96
C ALA A 48 4.22 6.44 -12.19
N VAL A 49 5.20 7.34 -12.04
CA VAL A 49 6.14 7.67 -13.11
C VAL A 49 7.12 6.50 -13.36
N PHE A 50 7.57 5.83 -12.32
CA PHE A 50 8.46 4.67 -12.46
C PHE A 50 7.82 3.51 -13.21
N VAL A 51 6.50 3.36 -13.19
CA VAL A 51 5.79 2.35 -14.00
C VAL A 51 6.08 2.52 -15.50
N LEU A 52 6.18 3.76 -16.00
CA LEU A 52 6.44 4.04 -17.42
C LEU A 52 7.80 3.51 -17.88
N PHE A 53 8.76 3.38 -16.97
CA PHE A 53 10.08 2.80 -17.25
C PHE A 53 10.11 1.29 -16.97
N LEU A 54 9.42 0.87 -15.90
CA LEU A 54 9.44 -0.53 -15.47
C LEU A 54 8.75 -1.46 -16.47
N VAL A 55 7.61 -1.03 -17.04
CA VAL A 55 6.85 -1.86 -18.00
C VAL A 55 7.70 -2.18 -19.24
N PRO A 56 8.24 -1.21 -19.99
CA PRO A 56 9.03 -1.51 -21.17
C PRO A 56 10.36 -2.22 -20.82
N LEU A 57 10.95 -1.93 -19.66
CA LEU A 57 12.15 -2.63 -19.20
C LEU A 57 11.85 -4.12 -18.95
N HIS A 58 10.77 -4.43 -18.24
CA HIS A 58 10.39 -5.83 -17.96
C HIS A 58 10.03 -6.58 -19.24
N THR A 59 9.14 -6.01 -20.06
CA THR A 59 8.70 -6.66 -21.31
C THR A 59 9.83 -6.79 -22.32
N GLY A 60 10.73 -5.81 -22.41
CA GLY A 60 11.91 -5.88 -23.23
C GLY A 60 12.91 -6.96 -22.78
N PHE A 61 13.08 -7.13 -21.46
CA PHE A 61 13.91 -8.19 -20.89
C PHE A 61 13.33 -9.58 -21.18
N MET A 62 12.01 -9.75 -21.11
CA MET A 62 11.29 -11.01 -21.41
C MET A 62 11.07 -11.26 -22.91
N ARG A 63 11.69 -10.46 -23.79
CA ARG A 63 11.62 -10.60 -25.25
C ARG A 63 10.19 -10.68 -25.78
N THR A 64 9.39 -9.69 -25.44
CA THR A 64 8.02 -9.53 -25.95
C THR A 64 7.99 -9.68 -27.48
N LYS A 65 7.06 -10.46 -28.00
CA LYS A 65 6.91 -10.69 -29.45
C LYS A 65 6.26 -9.50 -30.14
N ASP A 66 5.28 -8.89 -29.45
CA ASP A 66 4.52 -7.75 -29.97
C ASP A 66 4.60 -6.54 -29.01
N PRO A 67 5.47 -5.58 -29.28
CA PRO A 67 5.59 -4.37 -28.44
C PRO A 67 4.35 -3.48 -28.50
N SER A 68 3.42 -3.71 -29.44
CA SER A 68 2.20 -2.91 -29.55
C SER A 68 1.28 -3.07 -28.33
N LEU A 69 1.20 -4.28 -27.75
CA LEU A 69 0.44 -4.55 -26.52
C LEU A 69 1.00 -3.76 -25.34
N THR A 70 2.32 -3.73 -25.19
CA THR A 70 2.99 -2.94 -24.16
C THR A 70 2.73 -1.45 -24.36
N GLY A 71 2.81 -0.95 -25.60
CA GLY A 71 2.51 0.45 -25.94
C GLY A 71 1.06 0.82 -25.65
N LEU A 72 0.11 -0.04 -26.03
CA LEU A 72 -1.32 0.17 -25.72
C LEU A 72 -1.59 0.20 -24.23
N PHE A 73 -0.98 -0.71 -23.46
CA PHE A 73 -1.07 -0.73 -22.01
C PHE A 73 -0.55 0.57 -21.40
N LEU A 74 0.60 1.09 -21.84
CA LEU A 74 1.16 2.34 -21.34
C LEU A 74 0.26 3.54 -21.66
N LEU A 75 -0.34 3.59 -22.84
CA LEU A 75 -1.31 4.64 -23.18
C LEU A 75 -2.56 4.55 -22.31
N ALA A 76 -3.10 3.35 -22.12
CA ALA A 76 -4.22 3.12 -21.21
C ALA A 76 -3.87 3.51 -19.76
N TYR A 77 -2.66 3.17 -19.30
CA TYR A 77 -2.16 3.52 -17.97
C TYR A 77 -2.08 5.04 -17.78
N LEU A 78 -1.51 5.75 -18.74
CA LEU A 78 -1.46 7.22 -18.70
C LEU A 78 -2.87 7.82 -18.67
N GLY A 79 -3.79 7.32 -19.51
CA GLY A 79 -5.20 7.75 -19.51
C GLY A 79 -5.86 7.52 -18.14
N ALA A 80 -5.65 6.35 -17.54
CA ALA A 80 -6.17 6.03 -16.22
C ALA A 80 -5.58 6.94 -15.12
N CYS A 81 -4.27 7.21 -15.15
CA CYS A 81 -3.62 8.14 -14.22
C CYS A 81 -4.18 9.57 -14.35
N LEU A 82 -4.37 10.06 -15.57
CA LEU A 82 -4.98 11.37 -15.82
C LEU A 82 -6.42 11.42 -15.33
N GLY A 83 -7.21 10.38 -15.59
CA GLY A 83 -8.57 10.25 -15.11
C GLY A 83 -8.66 10.29 -13.58
N GLN A 84 -7.81 9.54 -12.88
CA GLN A 84 -7.71 9.57 -11.42
C GLN A 84 -7.31 10.96 -10.90
N ARG A 85 -6.36 11.63 -11.55
CA ARG A 85 -5.96 12.99 -11.20
C ARG A 85 -7.08 14.00 -11.39
N ALA A 86 -7.80 13.94 -12.50
CA ALA A 86 -8.97 14.77 -12.76
C ALA A 86 -10.07 14.55 -11.70
N PHE A 87 -10.31 13.31 -11.31
CA PHE A 87 -11.26 12.95 -10.27
C PHE A 87 -10.88 13.49 -8.90
N ILE A 88 -9.59 13.41 -8.52
CA ILE A 88 -9.06 13.99 -7.28
C ILE A 88 -9.28 15.52 -7.28
N LEU A 89 -8.95 16.19 -8.39
CA LEU A 89 -9.11 17.63 -8.53
C LEU A 89 -10.58 18.07 -8.42
N ALA A 90 -11.49 17.32 -9.04
CA ALA A 90 -12.92 17.56 -8.94
C ALA A 90 -13.42 17.43 -7.48
N ARG A 91 -12.96 16.42 -6.74
CA ARG A 91 -13.29 16.24 -5.31
C ARG A 91 -12.75 17.36 -4.43
N HIS A 92 -11.54 17.83 -4.69
CA HIS A 92 -10.99 18.97 -3.96
C HIS A 92 -11.84 20.23 -4.17
N ARG A 93 -12.36 20.46 -5.37
CA ARG A 93 -13.27 21.60 -5.66
C ARG A 93 -14.60 21.51 -4.93
N THR A 94 -15.08 20.29 -4.63
CA THR A 94 -16.32 20.08 -3.85
C THR A 94 -16.12 20.03 -2.33
N GLY A 95 -14.90 20.35 -1.85
CA GLY A 95 -14.58 20.40 -0.40
C GLY A 95 -14.52 19.04 0.28
N GLN A 96 -14.55 17.94 -0.45
CA GLN A 96 -14.42 16.60 0.14
C GLN A 96 -12.97 16.30 0.53
N VAL A 97 -12.76 16.01 1.82
CA VAL A 97 -11.44 15.60 2.33
C VAL A 97 -11.21 14.13 1.97
N VAL A 98 -10.26 13.89 1.08
CA VAL A 98 -9.82 12.54 0.73
C VAL A 98 -8.48 12.26 1.41
N HIS A 99 -8.36 11.11 2.07
CA HIS A 99 -7.09 10.68 2.68
C HIS A 99 -6.00 10.55 1.60
N SER A 100 -4.91 11.30 1.74
CA SER A 100 -3.88 11.45 0.69
C SER A 100 -3.15 10.16 0.30
N ARG A 101 -3.09 9.16 1.20
CA ARG A 101 -2.44 7.85 0.99
C ARG A 101 -3.45 6.72 0.73
N TYR A 102 -4.72 7.04 0.50
CA TYR A 102 -5.73 6.01 0.27
C TYR A 102 -5.51 5.30 -1.07
N ASN A 103 -5.51 3.98 -1.04
CA ASN A 103 -5.31 3.09 -2.20
C ASN A 103 -6.54 3.05 -3.15
N GLY A 104 -7.62 3.79 -2.88
CA GLY A 104 -8.83 3.75 -3.67
C GLY A 104 -9.78 2.62 -3.27
N TYR A 105 -10.98 2.64 -3.85
CA TYR A 105 -12.03 1.65 -3.64
C TYR A 105 -12.15 0.74 -4.88
N PRO A 106 -12.24 -0.60 -4.72
CA PRO A 106 -12.36 -1.53 -5.85
C PRO A 106 -13.62 -1.28 -6.67
N TRP A 107 -13.49 -1.20 -7.99
CA TRP A 107 -14.64 -1.03 -8.88
C TRP A 107 -15.61 -2.22 -8.82
N LEU A 108 -15.06 -3.44 -8.68
CA LEU A 108 -15.81 -4.69 -8.73
C LEU A 108 -16.64 -4.96 -7.47
N LEU A 109 -16.31 -4.30 -6.35
CA LEU A 109 -16.96 -4.59 -5.08
C LEU A 109 -18.29 -3.85 -4.86
N GLY A 110 -18.59 -2.82 -5.66
CA GLY A 110 -19.80 -1.99 -5.47
C GLY A 110 -19.79 -1.26 -4.12
N THR A 111 -20.97 -1.08 -3.51
CA THR A 111 -21.16 -0.36 -2.22
C THR A 111 -21.18 -1.29 -1.00
N LYS A 112 -20.47 -2.41 -1.03
CA LYS A 112 -20.46 -3.38 0.06
C LYS A 112 -19.57 -2.99 1.24
N SER A 113 -19.69 -3.71 2.35
CA SER A 113 -19.07 -3.46 3.64
C SER A 113 -17.53 -3.35 3.57
N ARG A 114 -16.95 -2.56 4.45
CA ARG A 114 -15.50 -2.36 4.61
C ARG A 114 -14.74 -3.66 4.93
N PHE A 115 -15.40 -4.63 5.54
CA PHE A 115 -14.84 -5.97 5.82
C PHE A 115 -14.61 -6.76 4.54
N ASP A 116 -15.54 -6.67 3.60
CA ASP A 116 -15.42 -7.31 2.28
C ASP A 116 -14.31 -6.68 1.45
N GLU A 117 -14.08 -5.36 1.61
CA GLU A 117 -13.02 -4.62 0.90
C GLU A 117 -11.61 -5.16 1.22
N LEU A 118 -11.32 -5.42 2.51
CA LEU A 118 -10.01 -5.93 2.94
C LEU A 118 -9.73 -7.34 2.40
N ASN A 119 -10.72 -8.21 2.46
CA ASN A 119 -10.60 -9.57 1.93
C ASN A 119 -10.48 -9.56 0.40
N TRP A 120 -11.25 -8.70 -0.26
CA TRP A 120 -11.24 -8.56 -1.71
C TRP A 120 -9.87 -8.08 -2.20
N LYS A 121 -9.38 -6.96 -1.69
CA LYS A 121 -8.05 -6.42 -2.03
C LYS A 121 -6.92 -7.37 -1.67
N GLY A 122 -7.05 -8.09 -0.55
CA GLY A 122 -6.00 -8.97 -0.05
C GLY A 122 -5.83 -10.26 -0.85
N ARG A 123 -6.92 -10.79 -1.42
CA ARG A 123 -6.93 -12.12 -2.05
C ARG A 123 -7.54 -12.14 -3.44
N ALA A 124 -8.75 -11.63 -3.61
CA ALA A 124 -9.48 -11.78 -4.86
C ALA A 124 -8.86 -10.98 -6.01
N GLU A 125 -8.48 -9.73 -5.79
CA GLU A 125 -7.85 -8.90 -6.82
C GLU A 125 -6.51 -9.46 -7.32
N PRO A 126 -5.54 -9.82 -6.46
CA PRO A 126 -4.30 -10.43 -6.93
C PRO A 126 -4.53 -11.71 -7.74
N LEU A 127 -5.49 -12.56 -7.33
CA LEU A 127 -5.82 -13.78 -8.06
C LEU A 127 -6.44 -13.49 -9.44
N LEU A 128 -7.31 -12.49 -9.53
CA LEU A 128 -7.87 -12.06 -10.82
C LEU A 128 -6.80 -11.51 -11.75
N VAL A 129 -5.83 -10.74 -11.22
CA VAL A 129 -4.71 -10.22 -12.00
C VAL A 129 -3.80 -11.35 -12.46
N LEU A 130 -3.50 -12.34 -11.61
CA LEU A 130 -2.72 -13.52 -11.99
C LEU A 130 -3.41 -14.32 -13.09
N ALA A 131 -4.72 -14.56 -12.96
CA ALA A 131 -5.52 -15.25 -13.99
C ALA A 131 -5.52 -14.46 -15.31
N GLY A 132 -5.69 -13.15 -15.25
CA GLY A 132 -5.56 -12.26 -16.41
C GLY A 132 -4.17 -12.34 -17.04
N GLY A 133 -3.11 -12.35 -16.23
CA GLY A 133 -1.74 -12.51 -16.71
C GLY A 133 -1.51 -13.82 -17.47
N LEU A 134 -2.10 -14.94 -16.99
CA LEU A 134 -2.05 -16.22 -17.67
C LEU A 134 -2.74 -16.17 -19.04
N LEU A 135 -3.90 -15.51 -19.13
CA LEU A 135 -4.60 -15.32 -20.41
C LEU A 135 -3.78 -14.48 -21.39
N PHE A 136 -3.18 -13.39 -20.92
CA PHE A 136 -2.32 -12.55 -21.75
C PHE A 136 -1.01 -13.24 -22.15
N ALA A 137 -0.48 -14.17 -21.33
CA ALA A 137 0.71 -14.94 -21.67
C ALA A 137 0.50 -15.84 -22.91
N VAL A 138 -0.74 -16.23 -23.20
CA VAL A 138 -1.07 -16.94 -24.44
C VAL A 138 -0.91 -16.04 -25.67
N LEU A 139 -1.20 -14.74 -25.54
CA LEU A 139 -1.09 -13.76 -26.63
C LEU A 139 0.35 -13.26 -26.77
N ASP A 140 0.94 -12.83 -25.68
CA ASP A 140 2.33 -12.37 -25.58
C ASP A 140 2.93 -12.75 -24.22
N GLU A 141 3.94 -13.59 -24.27
CA GLU A 141 4.62 -14.12 -23.06
C GLU A 141 5.25 -13.02 -22.22
N GLY A 142 5.88 -12.02 -22.85
CA GLY A 142 6.52 -10.91 -22.15
C GLY A 142 5.52 -10.03 -21.42
N PHE A 143 4.41 -9.67 -22.07
CA PHE A 143 3.37 -8.86 -21.46
C PHE A 143 2.59 -9.64 -20.39
N GLY A 144 2.25 -10.91 -20.65
CA GLY A 144 1.59 -11.79 -19.69
C GLY A 144 2.43 -11.99 -18.42
N SER A 145 3.76 -12.22 -18.57
CA SER A 145 4.68 -12.34 -17.43
C SER A 145 4.72 -11.05 -16.58
N TYR A 146 4.65 -9.88 -17.23
CA TYR A 146 4.56 -8.60 -16.54
C TYR A 146 3.31 -8.53 -15.65
N ILE A 147 2.13 -8.84 -16.20
CA ILE A 147 0.86 -8.82 -15.45
C ILE A 147 0.89 -9.83 -14.30
N MET A 148 1.42 -11.03 -14.52
CA MET A 148 1.59 -12.04 -13.47
C MET A 148 2.52 -11.54 -12.35
N THR A 149 3.64 -10.92 -12.69
CA THR A 149 4.57 -10.33 -11.72
C THR A 149 3.88 -9.22 -10.93
N ALA A 150 3.08 -8.38 -11.60
CA ALA A 150 2.31 -7.34 -10.92
C ALA A 150 1.25 -7.91 -9.97
N GLY A 151 0.55 -8.98 -10.36
CA GLY A 151 -0.39 -9.71 -9.50
C GLY A 151 0.28 -10.32 -8.26
N GLY A 152 1.44 -10.95 -8.46
CA GLY A 152 2.30 -11.45 -7.37
C GLY A 152 2.76 -10.33 -6.43
N ALA A 153 3.21 -9.20 -7.00
CA ALA A 153 3.60 -8.02 -6.23
C ALA A 153 2.44 -7.45 -5.40
N MET A 154 1.22 -7.40 -5.95
CA MET A 154 0.02 -7.01 -5.20
C MET A 154 -0.22 -7.94 -4.00
N PHE A 155 -0.13 -9.25 -4.21
CA PHE A 155 -0.34 -10.24 -3.16
C PHE A 155 0.68 -10.07 -2.03
N PHE A 156 1.97 -10.03 -2.36
CA PHE A 156 3.04 -9.86 -1.37
C PHE A 156 2.96 -8.52 -0.64
N LYS A 157 2.69 -7.43 -1.37
CA LYS A 157 2.48 -6.11 -0.76
C LYS A 157 1.36 -6.15 0.29
N ASN A 158 0.22 -6.77 -0.04
CA ASN A 158 -0.92 -6.84 0.87
C ASN A 158 -0.61 -7.70 2.09
N LEU A 159 0.12 -8.81 1.94
CA LEU A 159 0.59 -9.64 3.08
C LEU A 159 1.49 -8.82 4.02
N LEU A 160 2.48 -8.12 3.47
CA LEU A 160 3.39 -7.28 4.27
C LEU A 160 2.65 -6.17 4.99
N HIS A 161 1.72 -5.49 4.32
CA HIS A 161 0.88 -4.48 4.97
C HIS A 161 -0.01 -5.04 6.08
N GLN A 162 -0.54 -6.26 5.93
CA GLN A 162 -1.30 -6.92 7.00
C GLN A 162 -0.42 -7.23 8.21
N GLN A 163 0.80 -7.74 7.99
CA GLN A 163 1.75 -8.00 9.07
C GLN A 163 2.16 -6.73 9.82
N LEU A 164 2.49 -5.66 9.09
CA LEU A 164 2.85 -4.38 9.70
C LEU A 164 1.70 -3.80 10.53
N ARG A 165 0.47 -3.84 10.02
CA ARG A 165 -0.72 -3.42 10.80
C ARG A 165 -0.94 -4.25 12.04
N SER A 166 -0.73 -5.56 11.96
CA SER A 166 -0.86 -6.44 13.13
C SER A 166 0.16 -6.11 14.20
N GLN A 167 1.40 -5.79 13.81
CA GLN A 167 2.45 -5.35 14.74
C GLN A 167 2.10 -4.00 15.36
N GLU A 168 1.69 -3.02 14.57
CA GLU A 168 1.24 -1.70 15.09
C GLU A 168 0.11 -1.83 16.11
N LEU A 169 -0.85 -2.74 15.87
CA LEU A 169 -1.95 -2.98 16.81
C LEU A 169 -1.47 -3.64 18.11
N MET A 170 -0.53 -4.58 18.04
CA MET A 170 0.07 -5.19 19.21
C MET A 170 0.86 -4.17 20.02
N ASP A 171 1.69 -3.35 19.36
CA ASP A 171 2.46 -2.28 20.03
C ASP A 171 1.55 -1.26 20.73
N MET A 172 0.42 -0.90 20.09
CA MET A 172 -0.59 -0.04 20.72
C MET A 172 -1.25 -0.71 21.94
N GLN A 173 -1.54 -2.00 21.86
CA GLN A 173 -2.11 -2.75 22.98
C GLN A 173 -1.13 -2.83 24.14
N ASP A 174 0.13 -3.14 23.87
CA ASP A 174 1.18 -3.19 24.89
C ASP A 174 1.38 -1.83 25.57
N SER A 175 1.35 -0.75 24.81
CA SER A 175 1.45 0.62 25.35
C SER A 175 0.28 0.96 26.26
N LEU A 176 -0.93 0.51 25.95
CA LEU A 176 -2.11 0.68 26.82
C LEU A 176 -1.97 -0.11 28.12
N VAL A 177 -1.51 -1.34 28.07
CA VAL A 177 -1.27 -2.18 29.25
C VAL A 177 -0.23 -1.52 30.15
N GLU A 178 0.88 -1.02 29.57
CA GLU A 178 1.92 -0.31 30.33
C GLU A 178 1.38 0.97 31.00
N GLN A 179 0.55 1.75 30.30
CA GLN A 179 -0.09 2.94 30.88
C GLN A 179 -1.00 2.57 32.04
N GLN A 180 -1.76 1.48 31.94
CA GLN A 180 -2.62 1.00 33.04
C GLN A 180 -1.80 0.58 34.25
N HIS A 181 -0.70 -0.13 34.04
CA HIS A 181 0.23 -0.51 35.14
C HIS A 181 0.84 0.71 35.83
N ARG A 182 1.31 1.68 35.07
CA ARG A 182 1.85 2.93 35.63
C ARG A 182 0.78 3.69 36.42
N ALA A 183 -0.44 3.78 35.89
CA ALA A 183 -1.54 4.43 36.62
C ALA A 183 -1.91 3.72 37.93
N ALA A 184 -1.88 2.37 37.96
CA ALA A 184 -2.10 1.58 39.16
C ALA A 184 -1.00 1.80 40.19
N GLN A 185 0.27 1.83 39.80
CA GLN A 185 1.41 2.15 40.67
C GLN A 185 1.30 3.56 41.29
N PHE A 186 0.90 4.55 40.48
CA PHE A 186 0.67 5.92 40.99
C PHE A 186 -0.44 5.96 42.04
N ARG A 187 -1.53 5.23 41.84
CA ARG A 187 -2.60 5.15 42.85
C ARG A 187 -2.11 4.50 44.14
N GLN A 188 -1.37 3.40 44.06
CA GLN A 188 -0.81 2.75 45.24
C GLN A 188 0.15 3.64 46.03
N MET A 189 1.00 4.40 45.33
CA MET A 189 1.93 5.36 46.00
C MET A 189 1.14 6.49 46.69
N ASN A 190 0.09 7.00 46.05
CA ASN A 190 -0.73 8.09 46.62
C ASN A 190 -1.55 7.61 47.84
N ASP A 191 -2.14 6.41 47.79
CA ASP A 191 -2.86 5.79 48.91
C ASP A 191 -1.94 5.48 50.10
N GLY A 192 -0.63 5.18 49.85
CA GLY A 192 0.37 5.00 50.85
C GLY A 192 0.76 6.32 51.58
N TYR A 193 0.74 7.44 50.86
CA TYR A 193 1.04 8.75 51.40
C TYR A 193 -0.09 9.29 52.30
N ASP A 194 -1.34 9.00 51.96
CA ASP A 194 -2.50 9.46 52.74
C ASP A 194 -2.68 8.69 54.06
N ARG A 195 -2.08 7.50 54.19
CA ARG A 195 -2.09 6.67 55.41
C ARG A 195 -0.96 6.96 56.41
N SER A 196 -0.02 7.86 56.08
CA SER A 196 0.99 8.22 57.02
C SER A 196 0.39 9.11 58.13
N PRO A 197 0.43 8.70 59.41
CA PRO A 197 -0.15 9.49 60.48
C PRO A 197 0.63 10.82 60.58
N ARG A 198 -0.09 11.95 60.42
CA ARG A 198 0.44 13.28 60.73
C ARG A 198 0.86 13.27 62.20
N ARG A 199 2.16 13.22 62.44
CA ARG A 199 2.75 13.49 63.75
C ARG A 199 2.89 14.98 63.97
#